data_69c6e1e8c6ed20a6446a678616295222
#
_entry.id   69c6e1e8c6ed20a6446a678616295222
#
_cell.length_a   1.000
_cell.length_b   1.000
_cell.length_c   1.000
_cell.angle_alpha   90.00
_cell.angle_beta   90.00
_cell.angle_gamma   90.00
#
_symmetry.space_group_name_H-M   'P 1'
#
loop_
_entity.id
_entity.type
_entity.pdbx_description
1 polymer ?
#
loop_
_entity_poly.entity_id
_entity_poly.type
_entity_poly.pdbx_seq_one_letter_code
_entity_poly.pdbx_strand_id
1 'polypeptide(L)'
;MKKTSLVILTALAFALISGASAYAFTEGVFDDVIDLIEQDEEIVEEMVREEPAIIDSELAALISLNTNFGTNFYSMEEVDDGDNNEVEEIVWDNFTFQFDASESTGNIVNYTWDFGDGNMFSGIQASHSYELPGKYMVTLSIISPDGNSASSQTEIIVNFDGFVISDNMECTCAPTAKVTQIDLKIEPEADIVSGETTVTHDGSTEDCTQRLVIQQCHLRVTIQEFSGESVVSEEVIFDETFSTNTKTVNFTINPNGNNYKILLETDQIRDWHKPNTEWFVQY
;
A
#
# COMPACT_ATOMS: atom_id res chain seq x y z
N MET A 1 -33.39 38.63 15.09
CA MET A 1 -34.61 38.59 14.29
C MET A 1 -35.87 38.09 15.04
N LYS A 2 -35.87 37.06 15.86
CA LYS A 2 -37.08 36.59 16.58
C LYS A 2 -37.60 37.50 17.69
N LYS A 3 -36.82 38.43 18.25
CA LYS A 3 -37.20 39.29 19.38
C LYS A 3 -37.94 40.55 18.95
N THR A 4 -37.64 41.15 17.81
CA THR A 4 -38.28 42.37 17.32
C THR A 4 -39.67 42.09 16.76
N SER A 5 -39.87 41.02 15.96
CA SER A 5 -41.19 40.62 15.49
C SER A 5 -42.15 40.25 16.63
N LEU A 6 -41.63 39.65 17.71
CA LEU A 6 -42.45 39.30 18.88
C LEU A 6 -42.92 40.55 19.67
N VAL A 7 -42.11 41.60 19.75
CA VAL A 7 -42.44 42.85 20.43
C VAL A 7 -43.53 43.64 19.68
N ILE A 8 -43.48 43.67 18.34
CA ILE A 8 -44.46 44.32 17.50
C ILE A 8 -45.81 43.60 17.57
N LEU A 9 -45.81 42.27 17.51
CA LEU A 9 -47.03 41.47 17.66
C LEU A 9 -47.68 41.60 19.03
N THR A 10 -46.92 41.70 20.11
CA THR A 10 -47.44 41.91 21.44
C THR A 10 -48.00 43.33 21.66
N ALA A 11 -47.40 44.35 21.02
CA ALA A 11 -47.93 45.73 21.07
C ALA A 11 -49.26 45.86 20.34
N LEU A 12 -49.44 45.23 19.15
CA LEU A 12 -50.70 45.16 18.44
C LEU A 12 -51.81 44.43 19.20
N ALA A 13 -51.47 43.32 19.87
CA ALA A 13 -52.41 42.58 20.67
C ALA A 13 -52.87 43.37 21.91
N PHE A 14 -51.99 44.14 22.53
CA PHE A 14 -52.32 44.99 23.65
C PHE A 14 -53.25 46.19 23.25
N ALA A 15 -53.08 46.79 22.09
CA ALA A 15 -53.90 47.84 21.52
C ALA A 15 -55.33 47.38 21.25
N LEU A 16 -55.50 46.13 20.79
CA LEU A 16 -56.80 45.52 20.53
C LEU A 16 -57.58 45.15 21.81
N ILE A 17 -56.89 44.80 22.87
CA ILE A 17 -57.50 44.41 24.16
C ILE A 17 -57.91 45.62 25.05
N SER A 18 -57.25 46.77 24.90
CA SER A 18 -57.46 47.95 25.75
C SER A 18 -58.52 48.92 25.21
N GLY A 19 -59.19 48.66 24.12
CA GLY A 19 -60.24 49.53 23.58
C GLY A 19 -59.75 50.87 23.02
N ALA A 20 -58.45 51.05 22.85
CA ALA A 20 -57.80 52.20 22.26
C ALA A 20 -57.85 52.25 20.73
N SER A 21 -58.43 51.25 20.11
CA SER A 21 -58.49 51.08 18.67
C SER A 21 -59.28 52.19 17.91
N ALA A 22 -60.28 52.75 18.57
CA ALA A 22 -61.10 53.84 17.98
C ALA A 22 -60.35 55.21 17.95
N TYR A 23 -59.44 55.43 18.85
CA TYR A 23 -58.70 56.71 18.96
C TYR A 23 -57.47 56.69 17.98
N ALA A 24 -56.85 55.55 17.83
CA ALA A 24 -55.73 55.38 16.89
C ALA A 24 -56.13 55.55 15.44
N PHE A 25 -57.38 55.21 15.08
CA PHE A 25 -57.88 55.31 13.69
C PHE A 25 -58.13 56.77 13.27
N THR A 26 -58.34 57.71 14.22
CA THR A 26 -58.63 59.11 13.90
C THR A 26 -57.40 60.03 13.88
N GLU A 27 -56.25 59.55 14.32
CA GLU A 27 -55.02 60.35 14.47
C GLU A 27 -53.89 59.87 13.55
N GLY A 28 -54.16 58.94 12.59
CA GLY A 28 -53.14 58.47 11.65
C GLY A 28 -52.04 57.58 12.22
N VAL A 29 -52.21 57.14 13.48
CA VAL A 29 -51.19 56.31 14.18
C VAL A 29 -51.00 54.95 13.52
N PHE A 30 -52.00 54.47 12.74
CA PHE A 30 -51.90 53.23 11.99
C PHE A 30 -51.11 53.37 10.68
N ASP A 31 -51.10 54.57 10.07
CA ASP A 31 -50.32 54.80 8.86
C ASP A 31 -48.83 54.70 9.13
N ASP A 32 -48.35 55.28 10.25
CA ASP A 32 -46.96 55.14 10.67
C ASP A 32 -46.56 53.70 11.04
N VAL A 33 -47.50 52.89 11.51
CA VAL A 33 -47.24 51.45 11.85
C VAL A 33 -47.23 50.61 10.60
N ILE A 34 -48.05 50.91 9.60
CA ILE A 34 -48.09 50.24 8.30
C ILE A 34 -46.80 50.52 7.52
N ASP A 35 -46.34 51.77 7.48
CA ASP A 35 -45.06 52.12 6.86
C ASP A 35 -43.87 51.44 7.50
N LEU A 36 -43.87 51.24 8.82
CA LEU A 36 -42.85 50.48 9.51
C LEU A 36 -42.89 48.99 9.22
N ILE A 37 -44.05 48.41 8.97
CA ILE A 37 -44.22 46.99 8.64
C ILE A 37 -43.78 46.76 7.16
N GLU A 38 -44.16 47.67 6.24
CA GLU A 38 -43.73 47.58 4.85
C GLU A 38 -42.21 47.74 4.71
N GLN A 39 -41.55 48.61 5.48
CA GLN A 39 -40.09 48.72 5.51
C GLN A 39 -39.40 47.48 6.05
N ASP A 40 -39.97 46.81 7.06
CA ASP A 40 -39.43 45.58 7.59
C ASP A 40 -39.62 44.41 6.63
N GLU A 41 -40.73 44.35 5.85
CA GLU A 41 -40.91 43.34 4.81
C GLU A 41 -39.93 43.53 3.65
N GLU A 42 -39.66 44.77 3.22
CA GLU A 42 -38.69 45.08 2.17
C GLU A 42 -37.24 44.70 2.60
N ILE A 43 -36.89 44.94 3.88
CA ILE A 43 -35.59 44.52 4.45
C ILE A 43 -35.51 43.00 4.58
N VAL A 44 -36.60 42.31 4.87
CA VAL A 44 -36.64 40.84 4.96
C VAL A 44 -36.56 40.22 3.57
N GLU A 45 -37.20 40.79 2.56
CA GLU A 45 -37.08 40.33 1.15
C GLU A 45 -35.67 40.57 0.60
N GLU A 46 -35.00 41.68 0.94
CA GLU A 46 -33.63 41.95 0.53
C GLU A 46 -32.63 41.05 1.24
N MET A 47 -32.84 40.73 2.54
CA MET A 47 -32.01 39.76 3.27
C MET A 47 -32.25 38.31 2.85
N VAL A 48 -33.44 37.97 2.34
CA VAL A 48 -33.73 36.60 1.83
C VAL A 48 -33.24 36.47 0.37
N ARG A 49 -32.99 37.57 -0.34
CA ARG A 49 -32.39 37.53 -1.69
C ARG A 49 -30.88 37.46 -1.73
N GLU A 50 -30.20 37.69 -0.62
CA GLU A 50 -28.81 37.23 -0.54
C GLU A 50 -28.84 35.70 -0.37
N GLU A 51 -28.97 34.98 -1.47
CA GLU A 51 -28.42 33.62 -1.52
C GLU A 51 -27.03 33.72 -0.93
N PRO A 52 -26.66 32.86 0.05
CA PRO A 52 -25.30 32.83 0.50
C PRO A 52 -24.46 32.68 -0.76
N ALA A 53 -23.60 33.67 -1.00
CA ALA A 53 -22.62 33.55 -2.08
C ALA A 53 -22.01 32.15 -1.92
N ILE A 54 -22.34 31.26 -2.83
CA ILE A 54 -21.65 29.99 -2.98
C ILE A 54 -20.23 30.47 -3.23
N ILE A 55 -19.40 30.42 -2.19
CA ILE A 55 -17.98 30.53 -2.38
C ILE A 55 -17.71 29.28 -3.21
N ASP A 56 -17.66 29.48 -4.53
CA ASP A 56 -17.28 28.46 -5.49
C ASP A 56 -15.82 28.15 -5.16
N SER A 57 -15.65 27.31 -4.13
CA SER A 57 -14.32 26.82 -3.79
C SER A 57 -13.89 26.02 -5.02
N GLU A 58 -12.84 26.48 -5.67
CA GLU A 58 -12.24 25.81 -6.81
C GLU A 58 -12.18 24.30 -6.55
N LEU A 59 -12.71 23.51 -7.49
CA LEU A 59 -12.71 22.06 -7.39
C LEU A 59 -11.26 21.58 -7.51
N ALA A 60 -10.72 21.02 -6.43
CA ALA A 60 -9.36 20.49 -6.42
C ALA A 60 -9.30 19.13 -5.73
N ALA A 61 -8.71 18.16 -6.42
CA ALA A 61 -8.42 16.83 -5.90
C ALA A 61 -7.11 16.87 -5.13
N LEU A 62 -7.13 16.40 -3.86
CA LEU A 62 -5.96 16.29 -3.01
C LEU A 62 -5.87 14.86 -2.46
N ILE A 63 -4.68 14.27 -2.57
CA ILE A 63 -4.35 12.94 -2.05
C ILE A 63 -3.50 13.09 -0.81
N SER A 64 -3.93 12.49 0.29
CA SER A 64 -3.15 12.28 1.50
C SER A 64 -2.88 10.78 1.67
N LEU A 65 -1.67 10.44 2.10
CA LEU A 65 -1.18 9.06 2.26
C LEU A 65 -0.53 8.87 3.63
N ASN A 66 -0.61 7.65 4.15
CA ASN A 66 0.22 7.26 5.29
C ASN A 66 1.70 7.13 4.89
N THR A 67 1.97 6.60 3.68
CA THR A 67 3.29 6.45 3.07
C THR A 67 3.11 6.23 1.56
N ASN A 68 4.12 6.57 0.77
CA ASN A 68 4.16 6.27 -0.66
C ASN A 68 5.07 5.09 -1.02
N PHE A 69 5.61 4.40 -0.02
CA PHE A 69 6.36 3.15 -0.22
C PHE A 69 5.95 2.11 0.82
N GLY A 70 6.00 0.85 0.42
CA GLY A 70 5.72 -0.31 1.26
C GLY A 70 6.56 -1.50 0.81
N THR A 71 6.50 -2.61 1.54
CA THR A 71 7.24 -3.83 1.21
C THR A 71 6.30 -5.01 1.37
N ASN A 72 6.14 -5.79 0.29
CA ASN A 72 5.50 -7.08 0.33
C ASN A 72 6.50 -8.12 0.83
N PHE A 73 6.02 -9.03 1.65
CA PHE A 73 6.83 -10.10 2.22
C PHE A 73 6.40 -11.46 1.66
N TYR A 74 7.39 -12.30 1.35
CA TYR A 74 7.21 -13.68 0.97
C TYR A 74 8.14 -14.57 1.77
N SER A 75 7.62 -15.65 2.32
CA SER A 75 8.47 -16.72 2.86
C SER A 75 8.00 -18.09 2.41
N MET A 76 8.97 -18.97 2.24
CA MET A 76 8.76 -20.39 1.96
C MET A 76 9.65 -21.22 2.87
N GLU A 77 9.07 -22.21 3.52
CA GLU A 77 9.79 -23.19 4.32
C GLU A 77 9.47 -24.59 3.78
N GLU A 78 10.50 -25.28 3.33
CA GLU A 78 10.44 -26.70 2.99
C GLU A 78 10.82 -27.50 4.23
N VAL A 79 9.91 -28.30 4.72
CA VAL A 79 10.11 -29.13 5.92
C VAL A 79 10.14 -30.58 5.50
N ASP A 80 11.28 -31.26 5.75
CA ASP A 80 11.39 -32.70 5.65
C ASP A 80 10.85 -33.35 6.94
N ASP A 81 9.73 -34.06 6.85
CA ASP A 81 9.12 -34.80 7.95
C ASP A 81 9.71 -36.21 8.15
N GLY A 82 10.76 -36.57 7.40
CA GLY A 82 11.52 -37.81 7.52
C GLY A 82 10.99 -38.96 6.67
N ASP A 83 10.02 -38.76 5.82
CA ASP A 83 9.48 -39.78 4.90
C ASP A 83 9.59 -39.41 3.41
N ASN A 84 10.39 -38.39 3.07
CA ASN A 84 10.57 -37.76 1.77
C ASN A 84 9.31 -37.03 1.24
N ASN A 85 8.39 -36.65 2.10
CA ASN A 85 7.31 -35.76 1.77
C ASN A 85 7.71 -34.35 2.20
N GLU A 86 7.97 -33.52 1.24
CA GLU A 86 8.21 -32.10 1.46
C GLU A 86 6.90 -31.40 1.78
N VAL A 87 6.86 -30.74 2.93
CA VAL A 87 5.76 -29.83 3.28
C VAL A 87 6.24 -28.42 3.07
N GLU A 88 5.62 -27.71 2.14
CA GLU A 88 5.90 -26.31 1.90
C GLU A 88 4.93 -25.43 2.69
N GLU A 89 5.45 -24.63 3.60
CA GLU A 89 4.72 -23.53 4.20
C GLU A 89 5.04 -22.26 3.42
N ILE A 90 4.03 -21.68 2.79
CA ILE A 90 4.15 -20.45 1.99
C ILE A 90 3.34 -19.35 2.66
N VAL A 91 4.01 -18.25 3.00
CA VAL A 91 3.37 -17.05 3.55
C VAL A 91 3.56 -15.88 2.58
N TRP A 92 2.45 -15.19 2.29
CA TRP A 92 2.42 -13.92 1.59
C TRP A 92 1.79 -12.87 2.51
N ASP A 93 2.48 -11.75 2.68
CA ASP A 93 1.97 -10.60 3.42
C ASP A 93 2.18 -9.33 2.58
N ASN A 94 1.08 -8.79 2.07
CA ASN A 94 1.10 -7.64 1.19
C ASN A 94 0.87 -6.36 2.01
N PHE A 95 1.74 -5.39 1.82
CA PHE A 95 1.62 -4.08 2.47
C PHE A 95 0.33 -3.38 2.05
N THR A 96 -0.38 -2.82 3.03
CA THR A 96 -1.63 -2.09 2.81
C THR A 96 -1.43 -0.59 2.91
N PHE A 97 -1.68 0.12 1.81
CA PHE A 97 -1.67 1.58 1.75
C PHE A 97 -3.02 2.14 2.17
N GLN A 98 -2.98 3.31 2.83
CA GLN A 98 -4.16 4.07 3.22
C GLN A 98 -4.18 5.40 2.47
N PHE A 99 -5.29 5.66 1.80
CA PHE A 99 -5.52 6.85 0.97
C PHE A 99 -6.65 7.66 1.57
N ASP A 100 -6.50 9.00 1.59
CA ASP A 100 -7.49 9.93 2.08
C ASP A 100 -7.62 11.13 1.13
N ALA A 101 -8.84 11.40 0.67
CA ALA A 101 -9.20 12.53 -0.17
C ALA A 101 -9.97 13.62 0.57
N SER A 102 -10.05 13.56 1.91
CA SER A 102 -10.85 14.48 2.72
C SER A 102 -10.42 15.94 2.64
N GLU A 103 -9.17 16.21 2.23
CA GLU A 103 -8.62 17.55 2.01
C GLU A 103 -8.98 18.15 0.64
N SER A 104 -9.62 17.36 -0.26
CA SER A 104 -10.10 17.85 -1.54
C SER A 104 -11.15 18.96 -1.33
N THR A 105 -11.12 19.97 -2.21
CA THR A 105 -11.98 21.16 -2.08
C THR A 105 -13.03 21.24 -3.18
N GLY A 106 -14.12 21.99 -2.95
CA GLY A 106 -15.25 22.15 -3.86
C GLY A 106 -16.49 21.40 -3.39
N ASN A 107 -17.57 21.52 -4.17
CA ASN A 107 -18.80 20.76 -3.95
C ASN A 107 -18.66 19.41 -4.65
N ILE A 108 -18.22 18.36 -3.94
CA ILE A 108 -17.87 17.06 -4.50
C ILE A 108 -18.99 16.06 -4.24
N VAL A 109 -19.45 15.35 -5.28
CA VAL A 109 -20.47 14.30 -5.19
C VAL A 109 -19.91 12.89 -5.42
N ASN A 110 -18.73 12.79 -6.05
CA ASN A 110 -18.09 11.49 -6.30
C ASN A 110 -16.59 11.57 -6.18
N TYR A 111 -16.00 10.53 -5.57
CA TYR A 111 -14.57 10.28 -5.47
C TYR A 111 -14.29 8.91 -6.08
N THR A 112 -13.36 8.84 -7.02
CA THR A 112 -12.96 7.60 -7.68
C THR A 112 -11.44 7.49 -7.65
N TRP A 113 -10.96 6.39 -7.14
CA TRP A 113 -9.57 5.99 -7.11
C TRP A 113 -9.31 4.97 -8.21
N ASP A 114 -8.24 5.15 -8.96
CA ASP A 114 -7.61 4.17 -9.84
C ASP A 114 -6.22 3.90 -9.27
N PHE A 115 -5.97 2.65 -8.86
CA PHE A 115 -4.71 2.29 -8.18
C PHE A 115 -3.57 1.97 -9.15
N GLY A 116 -3.83 1.99 -10.47
CA GLY A 116 -2.80 1.76 -11.48
C GLY A 116 -2.48 0.29 -11.74
N ASP A 117 -3.13 -0.63 -11.03
CA ASP A 117 -3.03 -2.10 -11.21
C ASP A 117 -4.28 -2.70 -11.86
N GLY A 118 -5.22 -1.85 -12.30
CA GLY A 118 -6.51 -2.21 -12.87
C GLY A 118 -7.64 -2.26 -11.85
N ASN A 119 -7.36 -2.07 -10.56
CA ASN A 119 -8.36 -1.97 -9.51
C ASN A 119 -8.81 -0.52 -9.33
N MET A 120 -10.10 -0.36 -9.03
CA MET A 120 -10.73 0.94 -8.78
C MET A 120 -11.59 0.90 -7.51
N PHE A 121 -11.73 2.04 -6.85
CA PHE A 121 -12.56 2.19 -5.67
C PHE A 121 -13.28 3.54 -5.67
N SER A 122 -14.49 3.60 -5.07
CA SER A 122 -15.24 4.85 -4.89
C SER A 122 -15.45 5.13 -3.41
N GLY A 123 -15.03 6.32 -2.98
CA GLY A 123 -15.13 6.77 -1.58
C GLY A 123 -14.09 7.82 -1.24
N ILE A 124 -14.30 8.53 -0.12
CA ILE A 124 -13.37 9.56 0.35
C ILE A 124 -12.07 8.95 0.85
N GLN A 125 -12.17 7.79 1.52
CA GLN A 125 -11.03 7.05 2.04
C GLN A 125 -10.98 5.68 1.40
N ALA A 126 -9.79 5.19 1.12
CA ALA A 126 -9.55 3.88 0.52
C ALA A 126 -8.38 3.18 1.19
N SER A 127 -8.38 1.86 1.16
CA SER A 127 -7.22 1.03 1.46
C SER A 127 -6.97 0.08 0.30
N HIS A 128 -5.71 -0.12 -0.06
CA HIS A 128 -5.34 -1.00 -1.16
C HIS A 128 -4.01 -1.70 -0.90
N SER A 129 -3.91 -2.96 -1.33
CA SER A 129 -2.69 -3.77 -1.29
C SER A 129 -2.41 -4.27 -2.70
N TYR A 130 -1.18 -4.15 -3.14
CA TYR A 130 -0.75 -4.62 -4.46
C TYR A 130 -0.26 -6.08 -4.34
N GLU A 131 -0.72 -6.95 -5.24
CA GLU A 131 -0.29 -8.36 -5.26
C GLU A 131 1.16 -8.51 -5.74
N LEU A 132 1.56 -7.70 -6.71
CA LEU A 132 2.91 -7.70 -7.25
C LEU A 132 3.68 -6.46 -6.79
N PRO A 133 5.00 -6.59 -6.54
CA PRO A 133 5.85 -5.43 -6.30
C PRO A 133 6.04 -4.62 -7.58
N GLY A 134 6.40 -3.33 -7.43
CA GLY A 134 6.59 -2.43 -8.58
C GLY A 134 6.25 -0.97 -8.28
N LYS A 135 6.17 -0.17 -9.35
CA LYS A 135 5.79 1.25 -9.30
C LYS A 135 4.39 1.43 -9.87
N TYR A 136 3.51 2.07 -9.11
CA TYR A 136 2.11 2.27 -9.47
C TYR A 136 1.74 3.75 -9.45
N MET A 137 1.03 4.21 -10.47
CA MET A 137 0.50 5.58 -10.51
C MET A 137 -0.95 5.57 -10.04
N VAL A 138 -1.18 6.03 -8.82
CA VAL A 138 -2.53 6.18 -8.25
C VAL A 138 -3.14 7.49 -8.70
N THR A 139 -4.37 7.44 -9.20
CA THR A 139 -5.13 8.60 -9.65
C THR A 139 -6.40 8.75 -8.83
N LEU A 140 -6.57 9.91 -8.19
CA LEU A 140 -7.84 10.34 -7.62
C LEU A 140 -8.57 11.22 -8.64
N SER A 141 -9.82 10.88 -8.94
CA SER A 141 -10.73 11.70 -9.75
C SER A 141 -11.94 12.10 -8.90
N ILE A 142 -12.28 13.38 -8.88
CA ILE A 142 -13.44 13.93 -8.19
C ILE A 142 -14.39 14.61 -9.18
N ILE A 143 -15.70 14.57 -8.90
CA ILE A 143 -16.73 15.13 -9.74
C ILE A 143 -17.67 15.99 -8.88
N SER A 144 -18.03 17.19 -9.39
CA SER A 144 -19.05 18.07 -8.80
C SER A 144 -20.46 17.74 -9.35
N PRO A 145 -21.55 18.23 -8.72
CA PRO A 145 -22.91 18.07 -9.21
C PRO A 145 -23.15 18.62 -10.63
N ASP A 146 -22.38 19.63 -11.01
CA ASP A 146 -22.46 20.27 -12.33
C ASP A 146 -21.69 19.51 -13.42
N GLY A 147 -21.06 18.37 -13.05
CA GLY A 147 -20.29 17.54 -13.95
C GLY A 147 -18.86 18.02 -14.20
N ASN A 148 -18.38 19.05 -13.50
CA ASN A 148 -16.98 19.42 -13.52
C ASN A 148 -16.15 18.35 -12.82
N SER A 149 -14.91 18.15 -13.27
CA SER A 149 -14.00 17.16 -12.69
C SER A 149 -12.62 17.75 -12.40
N ALA A 150 -11.97 17.24 -11.39
CA ALA A 150 -10.56 17.47 -11.10
C ALA A 150 -9.88 16.14 -10.77
N SER A 151 -8.57 16.05 -10.98
CA SER A 151 -7.79 14.86 -10.68
C SER A 151 -6.44 15.20 -10.07
N SER A 152 -5.92 14.26 -9.26
CA SER A 152 -4.58 14.31 -8.70
C SER A 152 -3.94 12.92 -8.83
N GLN A 153 -2.61 12.88 -8.91
CA GLN A 153 -1.85 11.63 -9.05
C GLN A 153 -0.72 11.58 -8.05
N THR A 154 -0.40 10.36 -7.63
CA THR A 154 0.77 10.07 -6.79
C THR A 154 1.37 8.73 -7.17
N GLU A 155 2.69 8.62 -7.07
CA GLU A 155 3.39 7.36 -7.28
C GLU A 155 3.48 6.58 -5.97
N ILE A 156 3.21 5.28 -6.06
CA ILE A 156 3.38 4.30 -4.99
C ILE A 156 4.46 3.31 -5.40
N ILE A 157 5.38 3.04 -4.48
CA ILE A 157 6.47 2.07 -4.65
C ILE A 157 6.22 0.89 -3.74
N VAL A 158 6.15 -0.31 -4.31
CA VAL A 158 6.00 -1.58 -3.60
C VAL A 158 7.28 -2.38 -3.77
N ASN A 159 8.11 -2.40 -2.74
CA ASN A 159 9.30 -3.25 -2.67
C ASN A 159 8.93 -4.69 -2.33
N PHE A 160 9.90 -5.59 -2.40
CA PHE A 160 9.70 -6.99 -2.07
C PHE A 160 10.81 -7.51 -1.17
N ASP A 161 10.42 -8.30 -0.17
CA ASP A 161 11.30 -8.97 0.77
C ASP A 161 11.00 -10.47 0.72
N GLY A 162 11.98 -11.25 0.32
CA GLY A 162 11.86 -12.69 0.13
C GLY A 162 12.74 -13.47 1.09
N PHE A 163 12.21 -14.57 1.59
CA PHE A 163 12.88 -15.46 2.52
C PHE A 163 12.56 -16.92 2.21
N VAL A 164 13.56 -17.77 2.05
CA VAL A 164 13.39 -19.19 1.78
C VAL A 164 14.31 -20.01 2.68
N ILE A 165 13.72 -20.93 3.45
CA ILE A 165 14.44 -22.00 4.14
C ILE A 165 14.20 -23.27 3.37
N SER A 166 15.28 -24.00 3.05
CA SER A 166 15.20 -25.30 2.39
C SER A 166 15.85 -26.36 3.26
N ASP A 167 15.07 -27.31 3.74
CA ASP A 167 15.54 -28.48 4.53
C ASP A 167 15.48 -29.77 3.70
N ASN A 168 15.63 -29.65 2.38
CA ASN A 168 15.49 -30.73 1.41
C ASN A 168 16.80 -31.44 1.08
N MET A 169 17.90 -31.06 1.71
CA MET A 169 19.21 -31.65 1.40
C MET A 169 19.48 -32.87 2.31
N GLU A 170 18.71 -33.90 2.10
CA GLU A 170 18.83 -35.13 2.87
C GLU A 170 20.25 -35.76 2.87
N CYS A 171 20.60 -36.35 4.00
CA CYS A 171 21.65 -37.36 4.07
C CYS A 171 21.20 -38.60 3.30
N THR A 172 21.34 -38.61 2.00
CA THR A 172 21.19 -39.86 1.30
C THR A 172 22.47 -40.62 1.37
N CYS A 173 22.38 -41.91 1.71
CA CYS A 173 23.46 -42.87 1.54
C CYS A 173 23.79 -43.08 0.05
N ALA A 174 23.27 -42.24 -0.86
CA ALA A 174 23.54 -42.23 -2.26
C ALA A 174 24.42 -41.03 -2.65
N PRO A 175 25.45 -41.19 -3.46
CA PRO A 175 26.32 -40.09 -3.90
C PRO A 175 25.65 -39.29 -5.01
N THR A 176 24.60 -38.54 -4.67
CA THR A 176 23.97 -37.62 -5.61
C THR A 176 24.37 -36.20 -5.25
N ALA A 177 24.82 -35.46 -6.26
CA ALA A 177 24.98 -34.01 -6.11
C ALA A 177 23.66 -33.42 -5.64
N LYS A 178 23.72 -32.59 -4.61
CA LYS A 178 22.57 -31.97 -4.02
C LYS A 178 22.49 -30.54 -4.53
N VAL A 179 21.33 -30.21 -5.03
CA VAL A 179 21.08 -28.94 -5.68
C VAL A 179 19.80 -28.37 -5.14
N THR A 180 19.86 -27.14 -4.64
CA THR A 180 18.69 -26.33 -4.30
C THR A 180 18.62 -25.13 -5.22
N GLN A 181 17.45 -24.87 -5.77
CA GLN A 181 17.21 -23.74 -6.66
C GLN A 181 16.12 -22.85 -6.07
N ILE A 182 16.45 -21.56 -5.89
CA ILE A 182 15.56 -20.56 -5.30
C ILE A 182 15.22 -19.53 -6.35
N ASP A 183 13.94 -19.33 -6.61
CA ASP A 183 13.40 -18.29 -7.48
C ASP A 183 13.31 -16.97 -6.71
N LEU A 184 14.01 -15.94 -7.18
CA LEU A 184 14.08 -14.65 -6.50
C LEU A 184 12.83 -13.79 -6.69
N LYS A 185 11.86 -14.20 -7.53
CA LYS A 185 10.58 -13.50 -7.75
C LYS A 185 10.76 -12.00 -8.00
N ILE A 186 11.58 -11.68 -9.00
CA ILE A 186 11.88 -10.31 -9.39
C ILE A 186 10.93 -9.93 -10.52
N GLU A 187 10.10 -8.90 -10.29
CA GLU A 187 9.25 -8.33 -11.33
C GLU A 187 10.04 -7.39 -12.25
N PRO A 188 9.59 -7.16 -13.49
CA PRO A 188 10.16 -6.15 -14.35
C PRO A 188 10.23 -4.78 -13.68
N GLU A 189 11.18 -3.93 -14.06
CA GLU A 189 11.41 -2.58 -13.52
C GLU A 189 12.04 -2.53 -12.12
N ALA A 190 12.48 -3.66 -11.56
CA ALA A 190 13.29 -3.65 -10.35
C ALA A 190 14.62 -2.89 -10.58
N ASP A 191 14.98 -2.02 -9.65
CA ASP A 191 16.20 -1.22 -9.71
C ASP A 191 17.43 -2.03 -9.27
N ILE A 192 17.30 -2.75 -8.15
CA ILE A 192 18.39 -3.54 -7.57
C ILE A 192 17.85 -4.68 -6.70
N VAL A 193 18.55 -5.79 -6.69
CA VAL A 193 18.34 -6.88 -5.73
C VAL A 193 19.59 -7.05 -4.89
N SER A 194 19.42 -7.12 -3.58
CA SER A 194 20.48 -7.46 -2.65
C SER A 194 20.03 -8.59 -1.74
N GLY A 195 20.93 -9.50 -1.42
CA GLY A 195 20.56 -10.62 -0.56
C GLY A 195 21.77 -11.39 -0.07
N GLU A 196 21.47 -12.40 0.74
CA GLU A 196 22.47 -13.35 1.21
C GLU A 196 21.89 -14.77 1.25
N THR A 197 22.74 -15.73 1.08
CA THR A 197 22.42 -17.12 1.34
C THR A 197 23.36 -17.66 2.40
N THR A 198 22.77 -18.25 3.43
CA THR A 198 23.50 -18.87 4.55
C THR A 198 23.25 -20.38 4.51
N VAL A 199 24.29 -21.15 4.33
CA VAL A 199 24.23 -22.61 4.39
C VAL A 199 24.76 -23.08 5.71
N THR A 200 23.91 -23.73 6.50
CA THR A 200 24.28 -24.38 7.73
C THR A 200 24.44 -25.87 7.50
N HIS A 201 25.52 -26.38 8.01
CA HIS A 201 25.83 -27.80 7.97
C HIS A 201 25.24 -28.47 9.21
N ASP A 202 24.30 -29.37 9.02
CA ASP A 202 23.63 -30.10 10.09
C ASP A 202 23.94 -31.62 9.97
N GLY A 203 24.04 -32.33 11.08
CA GLY A 203 24.17 -33.78 11.11
C GLY A 203 25.43 -34.34 11.74
N SER A 204 26.43 -33.50 12.08
CA SER A 204 27.53 -33.95 12.94
C SER A 204 27.97 -32.86 13.94
N THR A 205 28.45 -33.27 15.09
CA THR A 205 29.07 -32.38 16.08
C THR A 205 30.50 -31.96 15.72
N GLU A 206 30.99 -32.37 14.55
CA GLU A 206 32.37 -32.15 14.12
C GLU A 206 32.41 -31.02 13.08
N ASP A 207 33.33 -30.09 13.27
CA ASP A 207 33.62 -29.05 12.28
C ASP A 207 34.03 -29.64 10.92
N CYS A 208 33.72 -29.01 9.80
CA CYS A 208 34.11 -29.45 8.48
C CYS A 208 35.62 -29.72 8.31
N THR A 209 36.45 -29.05 9.11
CA THR A 209 37.92 -29.25 9.13
C THR A 209 38.40 -30.57 9.64
N GLN A 210 37.59 -31.30 10.41
CA GLN A 210 37.97 -32.58 11.02
C GLN A 210 37.59 -33.79 10.16
N ARG A 211 37.05 -33.55 8.96
CA ARG A 211 36.50 -34.58 8.09
C ARG A 211 37.54 -35.15 7.13
N LEU A 212 37.28 -36.36 6.70
CA LEU A 212 38.06 -36.96 5.62
C LEU A 212 37.88 -36.14 4.34
N VAL A 213 38.88 -36.17 3.46
CA VAL A 213 38.89 -35.39 2.19
C VAL A 213 37.62 -35.58 1.35
N ILE A 214 36.91 -36.68 1.48
CA ILE A 214 35.65 -37.00 0.80
C ILE A 214 34.40 -36.39 1.49
N GLN A 215 34.58 -35.68 2.62
CA GLN A 215 33.54 -35.10 3.44
C GLN A 215 33.78 -33.59 3.69
N GLN A 216 34.46 -32.93 2.76
CA GLN A 216 34.71 -31.49 2.89
C GLN A 216 33.43 -30.69 2.66
N CYS A 217 33.22 -29.67 3.47
CA CYS A 217 32.11 -28.73 3.30
C CYS A 217 32.37 -27.83 2.09
N HIS A 218 31.97 -28.27 0.94
CA HIS A 218 32.06 -27.54 -0.32
C HIS A 218 30.71 -26.95 -0.68
N LEU A 219 30.70 -25.70 -1.08
CA LEU A 219 29.51 -25.01 -1.55
C LEU A 219 29.85 -24.25 -2.82
N ARG A 220 28.99 -24.37 -3.80
CA ARG A 220 28.96 -23.54 -5.00
C ARG A 220 27.65 -22.77 -5.03
N VAL A 221 27.74 -21.47 -5.22
CA VAL A 221 26.59 -20.57 -5.38
C VAL A 221 26.66 -19.90 -6.73
N THR A 222 25.62 -20.10 -7.53
CA THR A 222 25.53 -19.56 -8.89
C THR A 222 24.25 -18.72 -9.00
N ILE A 223 24.38 -17.52 -9.58
CA ILE A 223 23.24 -16.72 -10.02
C ILE A 223 22.94 -17.11 -11.47
N GLN A 224 21.72 -17.55 -11.74
CA GLN A 224 21.25 -17.87 -13.07
C GLN A 224 20.22 -16.85 -13.53
N GLU A 225 20.41 -16.33 -14.73
CA GLU A 225 19.51 -15.42 -15.42
C GLU A 225 18.71 -16.19 -16.47
N PHE A 226 17.39 -16.01 -16.50
CA PHE A 226 16.47 -16.71 -17.37
C PHE A 226 15.69 -15.76 -18.27
N SER A 227 15.65 -16.06 -19.56
CA SER A 227 14.70 -15.46 -20.49
C SER A 227 13.65 -16.51 -20.84
N GLY A 228 12.45 -16.38 -20.29
CA GLY A 228 11.47 -17.45 -20.27
C GLY A 228 11.98 -18.67 -19.50
N GLU A 229 12.03 -19.84 -20.14
CA GLU A 229 12.53 -21.09 -19.54
C GLU A 229 14.02 -21.35 -19.80
N SER A 230 14.69 -20.49 -20.56
CA SER A 230 16.07 -20.72 -20.99
C SER A 230 17.04 -19.92 -20.14
N VAL A 231 18.08 -20.57 -19.63
CA VAL A 231 19.23 -19.90 -19.00
C VAL A 231 20.00 -19.13 -20.07
N VAL A 232 20.14 -17.82 -19.87
CA VAL A 232 20.87 -16.92 -20.79
C VAL A 232 22.21 -16.47 -20.23
N SER A 233 22.36 -16.50 -18.90
CA SER A 233 23.60 -16.15 -18.21
C SER A 233 23.72 -16.93 -16.90
N GLU A 234 24.97 -17.25 -16.53
CA GLU A 234 25.31 -17.86 -15.24
C GLU A 234 26.55 -17.16 -14.67
N GLU A 235 26.48 -16.81 -13.41
CA GLU A 235 27.59 -16.22 -12.65
C GLU A 235 27.84 -17.02 -11.38
N VAL A 236 29.02 -17.63 -11.27
CA VAL A 236 29.46 -18.32 -10.05
C VAL A 236 30.00 -17.26 -9.09
N ILE A 237 29.26 -16.98 -8.01
CA ILE A 237 29.62 -15.99 -7.01
C ILE A 237 30.41 -16.57 -5.84
N PHE A 238 30.34 -17.88 -5.65
CA PHE A 238 31.10 -18.62 -4.65
C PHE A 238 31.31 -20.07 -5.11
N ASP A 239 32.53 -20.60 -4.92
CA ASP A 239 32.88 -21.99 -5.27
C ASP A 239 34.11 -22.42 -4.45
N GLU A 240 33.89 -22.71 -3.15
CA GLU A 240 35.00 -23.00 -2.23
C GLU A 240 34.61 -24.01 -1.16
N THR A 241 35.63 -24.67 -0.63
CA THR A 241 35.54 -25.47 0.58
C THR A 241 35.73 -24.56 1.79
N PHE A 242 34.83 -24.69 2.75
CA PHE A 242 34.90 -23.94 4.02
C PHE A 242 35.10 -24.85 5.23
N SER A 243 35.58 -24.27 6.33
CA SER A 243 35.96 -25.02 7.55
C SER A 243 35.03 -24.77 8.73
N THR A 244 34.09 -23.86 8.59
CA THR A 244 33.10 -23.52 9.64
C THR A 244 31.82 -24.35 9.44
N ASN A 245 30.96 -24.44 10.45
CA ASN A 245 29.66 -25.10 10.28
C ASN A 245 28.64 -24.27 9.50
N THR A 246 28.93 -23.00 9.31
CA THR A 246 28.05 -22.07 8.59
C THR A 246 28.86 -21.25 7.61
N LYS A 247 28.30 -21.04 6.41
CA LYS A 247 28.87 -20.16 5.39
C LYS A 247 27.79 -19.23 4.86
N THR A 248 28.06 -17.93 4.89
CA THR A 248 27.19 -16.90 4.29
C THR A 248 27.86 -16.33 3.04
N VAL A 249 27.08 -16.19 1.98
CA VAL A 249 27.46 -15.61 0.70
C VAL A 249 26.48 -14.49 0.36
N ASN A 250 26.98 -13.26 0.27
CA ASN A 250 26.19 -12.10 -0.12
C ASN A 250 26.18 -11.94 -1.64
N PHE A 251 25.08 -11.43 -2.18
CA PHE A 251 24.95 -11.15 -3.60
C PHE A 251 24.25 -9.82 -3.86
N THR A 252 24.49 -9.29 -5.05
CA THR A 252 23.78 -8.11 -5.58
C THR A 252 23.56 -8.32 -7.07
N ILE A 253 22.34 -8.08 -7.54
CA ILE A 253 21.95 -8.20 -8.93
C ILE A 253 21.41 -6.85 -9.40
N ASN A 254 21.80 -6.41 -10.60
CA ASN A 254 21.17 -5.30 -11.31
C ASN A 254 20.24 -5.89 -12.37
N PRO A 255 18.94 -6.01 -12.09
CA PRO A 255 18.02 -6.69 -12.98
C PRO A 255 17.89 -5.97 -14.33
N ASN A 256 17.59 -6.73 -15.37
CA ASN A 256 17.45 -6.23 -16.73
C ASN A 256 16.10 -6.63 -17.37
N GLY A 257 15.12 -6.98 -16.51
CA GLY A 257 13.81 -7.46 -16.93
C GLY A 257 13.70 -8.97 -17.16
N ASN A 258 14.78 -9.70 -16.88
CA ASN A 258 14.80 -11.17 -16.88
C ASN A 258 14.51 -11.73 -15.46
N ASN A 259 14.21 -13.02 -15.38
CA ASN A 259 14.05 -13.75 -14.13
C ASN A 259 15.40 -14.22 -13.60
N TYR A 260 15.55 -14.31 -12.30
CA TYR A 260 16.78 -14.73 -11.64
C TYR A 260 16.52 -15.82 -10.61
N LYS A 261 17.45 -16.76 -10.53
CA LYS A 261 17.46 -17.83 -9.54
C LYS A 261 18.83 -17.96 -8.90
N ILE A 262 18.84 -18.35 -7.63
CA ILE A 262 20.05 -18.79 -6.94
C ILE A 262 20.10 -20.32 -7.01
N LEU A 263 21.20 -20.84 -7.52
CA LEU A 263 21.50 -22.26 -7.52
C LEU A 263 22.56 -22.53 -6.45
N LEU A 264 22.23 -23.41 -5.53
CA LEU A 264 23.11 -23.88 -4.45
C LEU A 264 23.47 -25.33 -4.72
N GLU A 265 24.75 -25.62 -4.83
CA GLU A 265 25.25 -26.95 -5.12
C GLU A 265 26.28 -27.39 -4.05
N THR A 266 26.21 -28.64 -3.66
CA THR A 266 27.20 -29.26 -2.78
C THR A 266 27.54 -30.65 -3.29
N ASP A 267 28.80 -31.05 -3.23
CA ASP A 267 29.28 -32.39 -3.58
C ASP A 267 29.46 -33.30 -2.35
N GLN A 268 28.93 -32.90 -1.22
CA GLN A 268 29.02 -33.68 0.02
C GLN A 268 28.20 -34.96 -0.01
N ILE A 269 28.78 -36.03 0.49
CA ILE A 269 28.21 -37.39 0.41
C ILE A 269 27.33 -37.74 1.61
N ARG A 270 27.49 -37.09 2.76
CA ARG A 270 26.88 -37.55 4.00
C ARG A 270 26.26 -36.49 4.89
N ASP A 271 26.27 -35.27 4.50
CA ASP A 271 25.87 -34.19 5.39
C ASP A 271 24.65 -33.41 4.86
N TRP A 272 23.87 -32.94 5.81
CA TRP A 272 22.70 -32.12 5.56
C TRP A 272 23.14 -30.67 5.42
N HIS A 273 22.72 -30.05 4.38
CA HIS A 273 22.85 -28.62 4.22
C HIS A 273 21.46 -28.01 4.32
N LYS A 274 21.33 -27.00 5.17
CA LYS A 274 20.12 -26.19 5.33
C LYS A 274 20.40 -24.81 4.78
N PRO A 275 20.10 -24.56 3.51
CA PRO A 275 20.19 -23.23 2.93
C PRO A 275 19.06 -22.35 3.47
N ASN A 276 19.44 -21.15 3.83
CA ASN A 276 18.56 -20.05 4.17
C ASN A 276 18.94 -18.88 3.29
N THR A 277 18.01 -18.42 2.45
CA THR A 277 18.25 -17.33 1.51
C THR A 277 17.24 -16.22 1.77
N GLU A 278 17.77 -15.03 1.98
CA GLU A 278 16.98 -13.81 2.09
C GLU A 278 17.41 -12.79 1.04
N TRP A 279 16.45 -12.05 0.51
CA TRP A 279 16.74 -11.02 -0.47
C TRP A 279 15.71 -9.91 -0.44
N PHE A 280 16.15 -8.71 -0.81
CA PHE A 280 15.34 -7.53 -0.94
C PHE A 280 15.41 -7.00 -2.38
N VAL A 281 14.24 -6.71 -2.96
CA VAL A 281 14.11 -6.12 -4.29
C VAL A 281 13.59 -4.70 -4.13
N GLN A 282 14.35 -3.76 -4.63
CA GLN A 282 13.99 -2.34 -4.66
C GLN A 282 13.47 -1.97 -6.06
N TYR A 283 12.38 -1.20 -6.07
CA TYR A 283 11.73 -0.68 -7.26
C TYR A 283 11.81 0.84 -7.33
#